data_0a851b0e42b78aa73f1b04fd97d4414f
#
_entry.id   0a851b0e42b78aa73f1b04fd97d4414f
#
_cell.length_a   1.000
_cell.length_b   1.000
_cell.length_c   1.000
_cell.angle_alpha   90.00
_cell.angle_beta   90.00
_cell.angle_gamma   90.00
#
_symmetry.space_group_name_H-M   'P 1'
#
loop_
_entity.id
_entity.type
_entity.pdbx_description
1 polymer ?
#
loop_
_entity_poly.entity_id
_entity_poly.type
_entity_poly.pdbx_seq_one_letter_code
_entity_poly.pdbx_strand_id
1 'polypeptide(L)'
;MRYLFLLYGDPAGEAALTPDERRAVVDGHVALGRELAAAGRLEVAAALGDGVRVLRADGSVTDGPYAETKEQLGSVYLADCADAVAALALARRMPASPGLTIEIREITEV
;
A
#
# COMPACT_ATOMS: atom_id res chain seq x y z
N MET A 1 14.27 -12.06 -0.66
CA MET A 1 13.71 -11.51 -1.92
C MET A 1 12.88 -10.27 -1.60
N ARG A 2 12.89 -9.31 -2.49
CA ARG A 2 12.19 -8.05 -2.30
C ARG A 2 10.80 -8.14 -2.92
N TYR A 3 9.81 -7.69 -2.18
CA TYR A 3 8.41 -7.67 -2.64
C TYR A 3 7.83 -6.27 -2.46
N LEU A 4 7.05 -5.85 -3.46
CA LEU A 4 6.28 -4.62 -3.42
C LEU A 4 4.84 -4.97 -3.11
N PHE A 5 4.30 -4.32 -2.08
CA PHE A 5 2.91 -4.46 -1.66
C PHE A 5 2.17 -3.19 -2.03
N LEU A 6 1.17 -3.32 -2.88
CA LEU A 6 0.35 -2.20 -3.34
C LEU A 6 -1.00 -2.33 -2.65
N LEU A 7 -1.31 -1.40 -1.77
CA LEU A 7 -2.53 -1.41 -0.97
C LEU A 7 -3.57 -0.49 -1.59
N TYR A 8 -4.65 -1.10 -2.07
CA TYR A 8 -5.80 -0.39 -2.63
C TYR A 8 -6.89 -0.34 -1.58
N GLY A 9 -7.61 0.77 -1.51
CA GLY A 9 -8.72 0.94 -0.60
C GLY A 9 -9.88 1.66 -1.27
N ASP A 10 -11.03 1.69 -0.60
CA ASP A 10 -12.21 2.43 -1.04
C ASP A 10 -12.17 3.83 -0.41
N PRO A 11 -11.90 4.89 -1.19
CA PRO A 11 -11.81 6.25 -0.64
C PRO A 11 -13.09 6.70 0.08
N ALA A 12 -14.25 6.33 -0.43
CA ALA A 12 -15.52 6.70 0.21
C ALA A 12 -15.70 5.99 1.54
N GLY A 13 -15.36 4.69 1.60
CA GLY A 13 -15.40 3.92 2.86
C GLY A 13 -14.38 4.44 3.87
N GLU A 14 -13.19 4.79 3.42
CA GLU A 14 -12.16 5.35 4.29
C GLU A 14 -12.56 6.72 4.84
N ALA A 15 -13.19 7.56 4.02
CA ALA A 15 -13.69 8.86 4.46
C ALA A 15 -14.80 8.74 5.51
N ALA A 16 -15.53 7.63 5.52
CA ALA A 16 -16.59 7.35 6.50
C ALA A 16 -16.07 6.78 7.82
N LEU A 17 -14.79 6.45 7.93
CA LEU A 17 -14.20 5.98 9.18
C LEU A 17 -14.30 7.05 10.26
N THR A 18 -14.59 6.63 11.49
CA THR A 18 -14.47 7.52 12.65
C THR A 18 -13.00 7.88 12.88
N PRO A 19 -12.71 8.99 13.61
CA PRO A 19 -11.33 9.32 13.96
C PRO A 19 -10.59 8.18 14.67
N ASP A 20 -11.27 7.47 15.57
CA ASP A 20 -10.67 6.34 16.30
C ASP A 20 -10.40 5.15 15.39
N GLU A 21 -11.33 4.83 14.48
CA GLU A 21 -11.13 3.78 13.48
C GLU A 21 -9.95 4.10 12.56
N ARG A 22 -9.87 5.34 12.11
CA ARG A 22 -8.76 5.80 11.26
C ARG A 22 -7.42 5.69 11.99
N ARG A 23 -7.40 6.11 13.26
CA ARG A 23 -6.19 6.04 14.10
C ARG A 23 -5.74 4.61 14.28
N ALA A 24 -6.67 3.66 14.46
CA ALA A 24 -6.35 2.25 14.62
C ALA A 24 -5.65 1.69 13.37
N VAL A 25 -6.11 2.09 12.18
CA VAL A 25 -5.46 1.69 10.91
C VAL A 25 -4.04 2.26 10.84
N VAL A 26 -3.88 3.54 11.09
CA VAL A 26 -2.56 4.21 11.08
C VAL A 26 -1.61 3.57 12.08
N ASP A 27 -2.06 3.38 13.31
CA ASP A 27 -1.24 2.78 14.38
C ASP A 27 -0.82 1.35 14.03
N GLY A 28 -1.70 0.59 13.39
CA GLY A 28 -1.38 -0.75 12.90
C GLY A 28 -0.27 -0.74 11.85
N HIS A 29 -0.32 0.20 10.91
CA HIS A 29 0.75 0.35 9.91
C HIS A 29 2.06 0.81 10.53
N VAL A 30 2.01 1.75 11.48
CA VAL A 30 3.21 2.22 12.19
C VAL A 30 3.86 1.07 12.95
N ALA A 31 3.07 0.27 13.67
CA ALA A 31 3.59 -0.86 14.45
C ALA A 31 4.23 -1.92 13.54
N LEU A 32 3.57 -2.27 12.44
CA LEU A 32 4.10 -3.24 11.49
C LEU A 32 5.38 -2.74 10.82
N GLY A 33 5.40 -1.48 10.42
CA GLY A 33 6.59 -0.85 9.83
C GLY A 33 7.78 -0.86 10.78
N ARG A 34 7.55 -0.57 12.05
CA ARG A 34 8.60 -0.62 13.08
C ARG A 34 9.14 -2.02 13.29
N GLU A 35 8.26 -3.03 13.32
CA GLU A 35 8.67 -4.41 13.47
C GLU A 35 9.55 -4.84 12.29
N LEU A 36 9.13 -4.55 11.06
CA LEU A 36 9.88 -4.88 9.86
C LEU A 36 11.22 -4.14 9.80
N ALA A 37 11.24 -2.87 10.17
CA ALA A 37 12.46 -2.08 10.21
C ALA A 37 13.44 -2.63 11.24
N ALA A 38 12.97 -3.00 12.42
CA ALA A 38 13.80 -3.60 13.47
C ALA A 38 14.41 -4.93 13.04
N ALA A 39 13.71 -5.68 12.18
CA ALA A 39 14.21 -6.93 11.61
C ALA A 39 15.11 -6.72 10.37
N GLY A 40 15.35 -5.48 9.97
CA GLY A 40 16.13 -5.16 8.77
C GLY A 40 15.44 -5.52 7.46
N ARG A 41 14.11 -5.66 7.47
CA ARG A 41 13.34 -6.15 6.32
C ARG A 41 12.59 -5.06 5.57
N LEU A 42 12.46 -3.87 6.12
CA LEU A 42 11.69 -2.79 5.51
C LEU A 42 12.58 -1.83 4.73
N GLU A 43 12.27 -1.61 3.45
CA GLU A 43 12.91 -0.56 2.66
C GLU A 43 12.03 0.69 2.56
N VAL A 44 10.71 0.50 2.32
CA VAL A 44 9.74 1.61 2.21
C VAL A 44 8.43 1.19 2.85
N ALA A 45 7.84 2.13 3.58
CA ALA A 45 6.43 2.09 3.96
C ALA A 45 5.92 3.53 3.84
N ALA A 46 4.94 3.75 2.98
CA ALA A 46 4.48 5.10 2.67
C ALA A 46 2.99 5.14 2.38
N ALA A 47 2.32 6.14 2.95
CA ALA A 47 0.99 6.52 2.52
C ALA A 47 1.10 7.49 1.33
N LEU A 48 0.20 7.35 0.38
CA LEU A 48 0.15 8.18 -0.82
C LEU A 48 -0.91 9.26 -0.65
N GLY A 49 -0.57 10.48 -1.04
CA GLY A 49 -1.50 11.60 -1.03
C GLY A 49 -2.44 11.60 -2.23
N ASP A 50 -3.36 12.58 -2.24
CA ASP A 50 -4.40 12.67 -3.26
C ASP A 50 -3.94 13.34 -4.56
N GLY A 51 -2.77 13.97 -4.56
CA GLY A 51 -2.22 14.64 -5.74
C GLY A 51 -1.67 13.66 -6.74
N VAL A 52 -2.45 13.33 -7.78
CA VAL A 52 -2.07 12.35 -8.80
C VAL A 52 -2.00 13.02 -10.15
N ARG A 53 -0.89 12.82 -10.86
CA ARG A 53 -0.75 13.25 -12.25
C ARG A 53 -0.35 12.05 -13.10
N VAL A 54 -0.89 12.00 -14.29
CA VAL A 54 -0.64 10.92 -15.24
C VAL A 54 -0.01 11.49 -16.49
N LEU A 55 1.22 11.06 -16.78
CA LEU A 55 1.91 11.37 -18.04
C LEU A 55 1.69 10.21 -19.00
N ARG A 56 1.15 10.51 -20.17
CA ARG A 56 0.91 9.50 -21.20
C ARG A 56 2.06 9.46 -22.20
N ALA A 57 2.11 8.37 -22.97
CA ALA A 57 3.18 8.16 -23.94
C ALA A 57 3.27 9.25 -25.01
N ASP A 58 2.17 9.91 -25.33
CA ASP A 58 2.11 11.03 -26.29
C ASP A 58 2.60 12.35 -25.69
N GLY A 59 2.98 12.38 -24.40
CA GLY A 59 3.42 13.57 -23.69
C GLY A 59 2.32 14.36 -23.02
N SER A 60 1.05 13.95 -23.17
CA SER A 60 -0.05 14.61 -22.48
C SER A 60 -0.03 14.31 -20.99
N VAL A 61 -0.45 15.28 -20.18
CA VAL A 61 -0.55 15.14 -18.72
C VAL A 61 -2.00 15.37 -18.32
N THR A 62 -2.52 14.43 -17.53
CA THR A 62 -3.87 14.53 -16.99
C THR A 62 -3.83 14.39 -15.47
N ASP A 63 -4.86 14.87 -14.80
CA ASP A 63 -5.04 14.54 -13.39
C ASP A 63 -5.46 13.07 -13.29
N GLY A 64 -4.91 12.37 -12.26
CA GLY A 64 -5.28 11.01 -11.99
C GLY A 64 -6.56 10.88 -11.19
N PRO A 65 -6.91 9.66 -10.83
CA PRO A 65 -6.09 8.45 -10.97
C PRO A 65 -6.06 7.92 -12.41
N TYR A 66 -5.03 7.13 -12.72
CA TYR A 66 -4.92 6.46 -14.03
C TYR A 66 -6.05 5.44 -14.23
N ALA A 67 -6.29 4.61 -13.23
CA ALA A 67 -7.38 3.64 -13.24
C ALA A 67 -8.58 4.20 -12.46
N GLU A 68 -9.72 4.32 -13.13
CA GLU A 68 -10.97 4.82 -12.53
C GLU A 68 -11.76 3.66 -11.94
N THR A 69 -11.25 3.07 -10.87
CA THR A 69 -11.88 1.98 -10.15
C THR A 69 -12.36 2.46 -8.78
N LYS A 70 -13.27 1.70 -8.17
CA LYS A 70 -13.77 2.01 -6.83
C LYS A 70 -12.64 2.01 -5.80
N GLU A 71 -11.76 1.00 -5.88
CA GLU A 71 -10.57 0.91 -5.05
C GLU A 71 -9.44 1.71 -5.70
N GLN A 72 -8.75 2.52 -4.90
CA GLN A 72 -7.64 3.36 -5.33
C GLN A 72 -6.38 3.02 -4.53
N LEU A 73 -5.23 3.15 -5.18
CA LEU A 73 -3.95 2.93 -4.53
C LEU A 73 -3.73 3.98 -3.44
N GLY A 74 -3.58 3.55 -2.19
CA GLY A 74 -3.46 4.44 -1.04
C GLY A 74 -2.16 4.32 -0.27
N SER A 75 -1.47 3.20 -0.37
CA SER A 75 -0.18 3.01 0.32
C SER A 75 0.64 1.90 -0.31
N VAL A 76 1.94 1.91 0.00
CA VAL A 76 2.87 0.91 -0.51
C VAL A 76 3.82 0.47 0.59
N TYR A 77 4.25 -0.79 0.51
CA TYR A 77 5.38 -1.31 1.26
C TYR A 77 6.38 -1.93 0.29
N LEU A 78 7.64 -1.78 0.59
CA LEU A 78 8.72 -2.52 -0.05
C LEU A 78 9.49 -3.23 1.05
N ALA A 79 9.44 -4.55 1.06
CA ALA A 79 10.00 -5.34 2.14
C ALA A 79 10.66 -6.62 1.63
N ASP A 80 11.59 -7.12 2.42
CA ASP A 80 12.26 -8.38 2.16
C ASP A 80 11.48 -9.53 2.80
N CYS A 81 11.18 -10.55 2.01
CA CYS A 81 10.52 -11.77 2.45
C CYS A 81 11.26 -12.98 1.88
N ALA A 82 11.23 -14.09 2.61
CA ALA A 82 11.95 -15.29 2.21
C ALA A 82 11.44 -15.86 0.88
N ASP A 83 10.12 -15.85 0.68
CA ASP A 83 9.45 -16.39 -0.50
C ASP A 83 8.02 -15.82 -0.62
N ALA A 84 7.29 -16.26 -1.63
CA ALA A 84 5.93 -15.81 -1.89
C ALA A 84 4.95 -16.17 -0.76
N VAL A 85 5.15 -17.29 -0.08
CA VAL A 85 4.32 -17.70 1.06
C VAL A 85 4.52 -16.73 2.23
N ALA A 86 5.77 -16.37 2.51
CA ALA A 86 6.09 -15.38 3.55
C ALA A 86 5.54 -13.99 3.20
N ALA A 87 5.60 -13.59 1.93
CA ALA A 87 5.03 -12.33 1.46
C ALA A 87 3.52 -12.29 1.66
N LEU A 88 2.81 -13.36 1.33
CA LEU A 88 1.36 -13.45 1.56
C LEU A 88 1.03 -13.40 3.06
N ALA A 89 1.81 -14.08 3.89
CA ALA A 89 1.64 -14.06 5.35
C ALA A 89 1.82 -12.63 5.89
N LEU A 90 2.80 -11.87 5.38
CA LEU A 90 3.00 -10.48 5.76
C LEU A 90 1.81 -9.61 5.35
N ALA A 91 1.31 -9.78 4.12
CA ALA A 91 0.15 -9.03 3.65
C ALA A 91 -1.09 -9.24 4.54
N ARG A 92 -1.30 -10.47 5.03
CA ARG A 92 -2.42 -10.80 5.93
C ARG A 92 -2.33 -10.09 7.28
N ARG A 93 -1.16 -9.59 7.66
CA ARG A 93 -0.94 -8.84 8.90
C ARG A 93 -1.17 -7.34 8.73
N MET A 94 -1.34 -6.84 7.52
CA MET A 94 -1.60 -5.43 7.29
C MET A 94 -2.99 -5.06 7.79
N PRO A 95 -3.16 -3.86 8.39
CA PRO A 95 -4.43 -3.48 9.01
C PRO A 95 -5.60 -3.52 8.04
N ALA A 96 -6.71 -4.07 8.48
CA ALA A 96 -7.95 -4.05 7.71
C ALA A 96 -8.46 -2.61 7.56
N SER A 97 -8.96 -2.29 6.37
CA SER A 97 -9.60 -1.01 6.08
C SER A 97 -10.67 -1.23 4.99
N PRO A 98 -11.61 -0.28 4.80
CA PRO A 98 -12.66 -0.46 3.80
C PRO A 98 -12.12 -0.70 2.40
N GLY A 99 -12.56 -1.79 1.77
CA GLY A 99 -12.18 -2.16 0.41
C GLY A 99 -10.73 -2.59 0.24
N LEU A 100 -10.03 -2.91 1.32
CA LEU A 100 -8.61 -3.27 1.24
C LEU A 100 -8.39 -4.46 0.30
N THR A 101 -7.56 -4.21 -0.71
CA THR A 101 -7.04 -5.23 -1.63
C THR A 101 -5.55 -5.01 -1.74
N ILE A 102 -4.77 -6.06 -1.59
CA ILE A 102 -3.32 -5.97 -1.61
C ILE A 102 -2.78 -6.75 -2.80
N GLU A 103 -2.11 -6.05 -3.70
CA GLU A 103 -1.36 -6.68 -4.79
C GLU A 103 0.08 -6.86 -4.33
N ILE A 104 0.58 -8.08 -4.47
CA ILE A 104 1.93 -8.45 -4.04
C ILE A 104 2.74 -8.76 -5.29
N ARG A 105 3.83 -8.03 -5.49
CA ARG A 105 4.68 -8.19 -6.67
C ARG A 105 6.11 -8.46 -6.24
N GLU A 106 6.68 -9.54 -6.76
CA GLU A 106 8.10 -9.80 -6.59
C GLU A 106 8.90 -8.82 -7.43
N ILE A 107 9.93 -8.22 -6.83
CA ILE A 107 10.84 -7.34 -7.56
C ILE A 107 11.94 -8.19 -8.17
N THR A 108 12.02 -8.13 -9.48
CA THR A 108 13.09 -8.77 -10.24
C THR A 108 14.15 -7.75 -10.59
N GLU A 109 15.37 -8.21 -10.70
CA GLU A 109 16.44 -7.36 -11.20
C GLU A 109 16.33 -7.21 -12.72
N VAL A 110 16.65 -6.03 -13.17
CA VAL A 110 16.60 -5.67 -14.60
C VAL A 110 17.89 -6.10 -15.30
#